data_24739ba654bb140c4a6856b499c3f434
#
_entry.id   24739ba654bb140c4a6856b499c3f434
#
_cell.length_a   1.000
_cell.length_b   1.000
_cell.length_c   1.000
_cell.angle_alpha   90.00
_cell.angle_beta   90.00
_cell.angle_gamma   90.00
#
_symmetry.space_group_name_H-M   'P 1'
#
loop_
_entity.id
_entity.type
_entity.pdbx_description
1 polymer ?
#
loop_
_entity_poly.entity_id
_entity_poly.type
_entity_poly.pdbx_seq_one_letter_code
_entity_poly.pdbx_strand_id
1 'polypeptide(L)'
;MSKWAFVDAALAELRANGLYNTIRTVESSVGAWVTIDGRRVLNMCSNNYLGLADDPRLCAAAKKAIDEYGVGPGAVRSIAGTLELHVELERRLAAFKGTEAALSVQSGLNTNLSAIPLLVDKDDVLFTDELNHASIIDGARLSKAQRVIYPHADANALGRLLDEHRDAPRKLIVTDGVFSMDGDLAPLPAIVEAAEAHGAIVMVDDAHGEGVLGRGGRGIVDHFGLHGRVDIECGTMSKAFGVMGGYIAGPANVIEYLRQRARPFLFSSAATPPDVAACLAAVDLLEESDARIRQLWSNAASFKASMAGLGFDLGISETPITPVMLGEAETAWSFSKELFREGVFATAIAFPTVPRGKARLRVMLSAAHSEKDLAVAVDAFARVGRRLGVIS
;
A
#
# COMPACT_ATOMS: atom_id res chain seq x y z
N MET A 1 42.48 2.46 9.57
CA MET A 1 41.26 2.83 8.87
C MET A 1 40.07 2.44 9.74
N SER A 2 39.02 3.26 9.79
CA SER A 2 37.77 2.92 10.53
C SER A 2 37.15 1.65 9.95
N LYS A 3 36.67 0.74 10.80
CA LYS A 3 35.94 -0.45 10.37
C LYS A 3 34.61 -0.09 9.64
N TRP A 4 34.22 1.18 9.69
CA TRP A 4 33.00 1.72 9.05
C TRP A 4 33.28 2.50 7.75
N ALA A 5 34.53 2.51 7.26
CA ALA A 5 34.90 3.25 6.04
C ALA A 5 34.04 2.88 4.81
N PHE A 6 33.54 1.63 4.72
CA PHE A 6 32.64 1.20 3.66
C PHE A 6 31.27 1.90 3.73
N VAL A 7 30.77 2.22 4.94
CA VAL A 7 29.52 2.97 5.12
C VAL A 7 29.69 4.41 4.64
N ASP A 8 30.81 5.04 5.02
CA ASP A 8 31.10 6.42 4.60
C ASP A 8 31.21 6.52 3.08
N ALA A 9 31.87 5.53 2.44
CA ALA A 9 31.96 5.44 0.98
C ALA A 9 30.59 5.28 0.32
N ALA A 10 29.73 4.38 0.83
CA ALA A 10 28.38 4.18 0.33
C ALA A 10 27.51 5.44 0.46
N LEU A 11 27.59 6.14 1.59
CA LEU A 11 26.87 7.41 1.78
C LEU A 11 27.36 8.50 0.84
N ALA A 12 28.67 8.57 0.58
CA ALA A 12 29.25 9.51 -0.37
C ALA A 12 28.76 9.20 -1.80
N GLU A 13 28.72 7.93 -2.18
CA GLU A 13 28.19 7.48 -3.47
C GLU A 13 26.70 7.84 -3.65
N LEU A 14 25.86 7.60 -2.63
CA LEU A 14 24.45 8.00 -2.68
C LEU A 14 24.29 9.51 -2.90
N ARG A 15 25.12 10.34 -2.25
CA ARG A 15 25.08 11.80 -2.44
C ARG A 15 25.57 12.20 -3.83
N ALA A 16 26.65 11.60 -4.31
CA ALA A 16 27.22 11.88 -5.64
C ALA A 16 26.26 11.53 -6.77
N ASN A 17 25.49 10.46 -6.61
CA ASN A 17 24.51 9.99 -7.59
C ASN A 17 23.12 10.62 -7.44
N GLY A 18 22.90 11.56 -6.50
CA GLY A 18 21.59 12.16 -6.24
C GLY A 18 20.56 11.19 -5.65
N LEU A 19 21.01 10.06 -5.10
CA LEU A 19 20.15 9.02 -4.51
C LEU A 19 19.98 9.18 -2.99
N TYR A 20 20.68 10.17 -2.40
CA TYR A 20 20.59 10.43 -0.97
C TYR A 20 19.23 11.04 -0.61
N ASN A 21 18.45 10.29 0.15
CA ASN A 21 17.10 10.68 0.51
C ASN A 21 17.09 11.57 1.76
N THR A 22 16.53 12.76 1.69
CA THR A 22 16.34 13.65 2.83
C THR A 22 14.93 13.43 3.42
N ILE A 23 14.90 12.84 4.62
CA ILE A 23 13.65 12.61 5.34
C ILE A 23 13.20 13.91 6.00
N ARG A 24 12.01 14.39 5.66
CA ARG A 24 11.40 15.57 6.28
C ARG A 24 10.61 15.19 7.52
N THR A 25 10.61 16.08 8.52
CA THR A 25 9.83 15.90 9.74
C THR A 25 8.47 16.57 9.58
N VAL A 26 7.39 15.79 9.80
CA VAL A 26 6.02 16.32 9.89
C VAL A 26 5.76 16.73 11.34
N GLU A 27 5.37 17.98 11.54
CA GLU A 27 5.23 18.64 12.85
C GLU A 27 3.76 18.83 13.27
N SER A 28 2.84 18.20 12.58
CA SER A 28 1.38 18.26 12.82
C SER A 28 0.73 16.88 12.65
N SER A 29 -0.58 16.77 12.87
CA SER A 29 -1.36 15.60 12.40
C SER A 29 -1.28 15.48 10.87
N VAL A 30 -1.51 14.24 10.36
CA VAL A 30 -1.41 13.94 8.92
C VAL A 30 -2.79 14.08 8.28
N GLY A 31 -3.20 15.32 8.02
CA GLY A 31 -4.41 15.68 7.28
C GLY A 31 -4.12 16.17 5.86
N ALA A 32 -5.09 16.90 5.28
CA ALA A 32 -4.93 17.55 3.98
C ALA A 32 -3.80 18.62 4.00
N TRP A 33 -3.62 19.26 5.12
CA TRP A 33 -2.54 20.21 5.37
C TRP A 33 -1.65 19.70 6.49
N VAL A 34 -0.36 19.83 6.32
CA VAL A 34 0.66 19.44 7.32
C VAL A 34 1.65 20.60 7.53
N THR A 35 2.32 20.58 8.68
CA THR A 35 3.46 21.46 8.95
C THR A 35 4.74 20.67 8.74
N ILE A 36 5.64 21.16 7.91
CA ILE A 36 6.94 20.58 7.61
C ILE A 36 7.98 21.70 7.59
N ASP A 37 9.06 21.56 8.35
CA ASP A 37 10.12 22.56 8.48
C ASP A 37 9.53 23.97 8.84
N GLY A 38 8.57 24.01 9.78
CA GLY A 38 7.85 25.20 10.21
C GLY A 38 6.90 25.83 9.17
N ARG A 39 6.67 25.18 8.03
CA ARG A 39 5.80 25.67 6.94
C ARG A 39 4.56 24.81 6.82
N ARG A 40 3.39 25.47 6.76
CA ARG A 40 2.14 24.79 6.42
C ARG A 40 2.06 24.55 4.92
N VAL A 41 1.93 23.29 4.52
CA VAL A 41 1.90 22.86 3.12
C VAL A 41 0.74 21.91 2.86
N LEU A 42 0.18 21.92 1.65
CA LEU A 42 -0.82 20.97 1.20
C LEU A 42 -0.18 19.63 0.97
N ASN A 43 -0.69 18.59 1.63
CA ASN A 43 -0.12 17.25 1.63
C ASN A 43 -0.68 16.41 0.47
N MET A 44 0.12 16.23 -0.57
CA MET A 44 -0.20 15.40 -1.73
C MET A 44 0.67 14.12 -1.78
N CYS A 45 1.24 13.69 -0.65
CA CYS A 45 2.13 12.52 -0.55
C CYS A 45 1.57 11.38 0.29
N SER A 46 0.71 11.69 1.27
CA SER A 46 0.24 10.72 2.25
C SER A 46 -0.68 9.69 1.63
N ASN A 47 -0.51 8.43 2.04
CA ASN A 47 -1.43 7.34 1.72
C ASN A 47 -2.75 7.38 2.53
N ASN A 48 -3.02 8.46 3.27
CA ASN A 48 -4.24 8.67 4.05
C ASN A 48 -5.44 8.97 3.13
N TYR A 49 -5.82 7.98 2.30
CA TYR A 49 -6.82 8.12 1.24
C TYR A 49 -8.16 8.68 1.72
N LEU A 50 -8.62 8.23 2.88
CA LEU A 50 -9.93 8.59 3.42
C LEU A 50 -9.86 9.72 4.44
N GLY A 51 -8.67 10.24 4.74
CA GLY A 51 -8.47 11.28 5.75
C GLY A 51 -8.79 10.79 7.17
N LEU A 52 -8.51 9.52 7.49
CA LEU A 52 -8.84 8.92 8.78
C LEU A 52 -7.74 9.05 9.83
N ALA A 53 -6.50 9.39 9.45
CA ALA A 53 -5.36 9.37 10.35
C ALA A 53 -5.50 10.33 11.58
N ASP A 54 -6.32 11.36 11.50
CA ASP A 54 -6.65 12.26 12.60
C ASP A 54 -8.17 12.38 12.84
N ASP A 55 -8.94 11.41 12.37
CA ASP A 55 -10.39 11.38 12.56
C ASP A 55 -10.75 11.33 14.07
N PRO A 56 -11.65 12.20 14.55
CA PRO A 56 -12.03 12.24 15.96
C PRO A 56 -12.57 10.90 16.52
N ARG A 57 -13.23 10.08 15.70
CA ARG A 57 -13.77 8.78 16.12
C ARG A 57 -12.64 7.79 16.38
N LEU A 58 -11.63 7.73 15.48
CA LEU A 58 -10.45 6.89 15.66
C LEU A 58 -9.66 7.34 16.90
N CYS A 59 -9.46 8.66 17.04
CA CYS A 59 -8.78 9.23 18.19
C CYS A 59 -9.51 8.90 19.52
N ALA A 60 -10.85 8.96 19.53
CA ALA A 60 -11.64 8.62 20.71
C ALA A 60 -11.55 7.13 21.05
N ALA A 61 -11.62 6.24 20.04
CA ALA A 61 -11.47 4.80 20.25
C ALA A 61 -10.08 4.44 20.78
N ALA A 62 -9.01 5.04 20.24
CA ALA A 62 -7.66 4.85 20.72
C ALA A 62 -7.48 5.30 22.18
N LYS A 63 -8.00 6.47 22.56
CA LYS A 63 -7.94 6.99 23.93
C LYS A 63 -8.67 6.06 24.91
N LYS A 64 -9.87 5.62 24.53
CA LYS A 64 -10.64 4.67 25.35
C LYS A 64 -9.87 3.36 25.56
N ALA A 65 -9.24 2.83 24.52
CA ALA A 65 -8.43 1.62 24.64
C ALA A 65 -7.19 1.82 25.53
N ILE A 66 -6.58 3.01 25.55
CA ILE A 66 -5.51 3.33 26.51
C ILE A 66 -6.01 3.28 27.94
N ASP A 67 -7.19 3.84 28.22
CA ASP A 67 -7.78 3.86 29.55
C ASP A 67 -8.13 2.45 30.04
N GLU A 68 -8.58 1.55 29.15
CA GLU A 68 -9.04 0.20 29.50
C GLU A 68 -7.91 -0.85 29.51
N TYR A 69 -6.97 -0.79 28.54
CA TYR A 69 -5.95 -1.81 28.29
C TYR A 69 -4.51 -1.32 28.45
N GLY A 70 -4.30 -0.02 28.63
CA GLY A 70 -2.97 0.58 28.63
C GLY A 70 -2.40 0.81 27.22
N VAL A 71 -1.11 1.20 27.18
CA VAL A 71 -0.45 1.62 25.93
C VAL A 71 -0.03 0.45 25.04
N GLY A 72 0.33 -0.68 25.62
CA GLY A 72 0.92 -1.79 24.87
C GLY A 72 0.51 -3.17 25.38
N PRO A 73 0.65 -4.20 24.55
CA PRO A 73 0.22 -5.57 24.86
C PRO A 73 1.17 -6.31 25.82
N GLY A 74 2.39 -5.81 26.01
CA GLY A 74 3.40 -6.38 26.89
C GLY A 74 3.97 -7.74 26.46
N ALA A 75 3.47 -8.34 25.37
CA ALA A 75 3.88 -9.66 24.91
C ALA A 75 3.59 -9.89 23.42
N VAL A 76 4.11 -11.01 22.89
CA VAL A 76 3.72 -11.54 21.58
C VAL A 76 2.35 -12.20 21.63
N ARG A 77 1.67 -12.31 20.46
CA ARG A 77 0.30 -12.83 20.36
C ARG A 77 0.14 -14.24 20.96
N SER A 78 1.13 -15.10 20.78
CA SER A 78 1.08 -16.51 21.18
C SER A 78 1.30 -16.75 22.70
N ILE A 79 1.74 -15.76 23.46
CA ILE A 79 2.03 -15.92 24.89
C ILE A 79 0.95 -15.22 25.77
N ALA A 80 0.98 -13.88 25.78
CA ALA A 80 0.07 -13.09 26.62
C ALA A 80 -0.38 -11.78 25.94
N GLY A 81 -0.04 -11.57 24.66
CA GLY A 81 -0.33 -10.34 23.93
C GLY A 81 -1.62 -10.37 23.11
N THR A 82 -2.39 -11.46 23.12
CA THR A 82 -3.69 -11.51 22.45
C THR A 82 -4.78 -10.97 23.38
N LEU A 83 -5.22 -9.75 23.11
CA LEU A 83 -6.35 -9.12 23.76
C LEU A 83 -7.64 -9.46 23.00
N GLU A 84 -8.79 -9.30 23.67
CA GLU A 84 -10.10 -9.46 23.03
C GLU A 84 -10.28 -8.52 21.82
N LEU A 85 -9.69 -7.31 21.88
CA LEU A 85 -9.68 -6.36 20.77
C LEU A 85 -9.05 -6.94 19.49
N HIS A 86 -7.99 -7.73 19.62
CA HIS A 86 -7.36 -8.38 18.46
C HIS A 86 -8.29 -9.42 17.83
N VAL A 87 -8.96 -10.22 18.67
CA VAL A 87 -9.90 -11.26 18.22
C VAL A 87 -11.10 -10.61 17.50
N GLU A 88 -11.62 -9.54 18.09
CA GLU A 88 -12.72 -8.78 17.48
C GLU A 88 -12.31 -8.12 16.16
N LEU A 89 -11.12 -7.52 16.10
CA LEU A 89 -10.60 -6.94 14.84
C LEU A 89 -10.49 -8.01 13.74
N GLU A 90 -9.92 -9.17 14.05
CA GLU A 90 -9.77 -10.29 13.09
C GLU A 90 -11.14 -10.77 12.60
N ARG A 91 -12.11 -10.92 13.49
CA ARG A 91 -13.49 -11.28 13.16
C ARG A 91 -14.16 -10.23 12.24
N ARG A 92 -13.99 -8.94 12.54
CA ARG A 92 -14.55 -7.82 11.75
C ARG A 92 -13.88 -7.70 10.38
N LEU A 93 -12.58 -7.87 10.30
CA LEU A 93 -11.84 -7.85 9.02
C LEU A 93 -12.26 -9.03 8.13
N ALA A 94 -12.41 -10.24 8.69
CA ALA A 94 -12.91 -11.39 7.93
C ALA A 94 -14.32 -11.11 7.35
N ALA A 95 -15.23 -10.58 8.17
CA ALA A 95 -16.58 -10.21 7.72
C ALA A 95 -16.54 -9.08 6.66
N PHE A 96 -15.71 -8.07 6.86
CA PHE A 96 -15.54 -6.95 5.93
C PHE A 96 -15.03 -7.43 4.57
N LYS A 97 -14.07 -8.35 4.54
CA LYS A 97 -13.50 -8.93 3.31
C LYS A 97 -14.37 -10.05 2.72
N GLY A 98 -15.34 -10.57 3.47
CA GLY A 98 -16.16 -11.70 3.04
C GLY A 98 -15.42 -13.03 3.01
N THR A 99 -14.44 -13.22 3.91
CA THR A 99 -13.63 -14.43 4.05
C THR A 99 -13.98 -15.20 5.32
N GLU A 100 -13.51 -16.46 5.45
CA GLU A 100 -13.80 -17.30 6.61
C GLU A 100 -13.09 -16.83 7.89
N ALA A 101 -11.85 -16.32 7.75
CA ALA A 101 -11.04 -15.87 8.88
C ALA A 101 -10.05 -14.77 8.45
N ALA A 102 -9.50 -14.06 9.45
CA ALA A 102 -8.39 -13.14 9.26
C ALA A 102 -7.38 -13.27 10.40
N LEU A 103 -6.15 -12.83 10.14
CA LEU A 103 -5.04 -12.74 11.08
C LEU A 103 -4.46 -11.33 11.00
N SER A 104 -4.45 -10.60 12.12
CA SER A 104 -3.85 -9.27 12.21
C SER A 104 -2.38 -9.33 12.60
N VAL A 105 -1.56 -8.49 11.95
CA VAL A 105 -0.12 -8.34 12.18
C VAL A 105 0.26 -6.85 12.23
N GLN A 106 1.51 -6.54 12.59
CA GLN A 106 1.93 -5.18 12.91
C GLN A 106 2.03 -4.24 11.69
N SER A 107 2.08 -4.76 10.46
CA SER A 107 2.17 -3.94 9.24
C SER A 107 1.88 -4.75 7.99
N GLY A 108 1.58 -4.08 6.86
CA GLY A 108 1.48 -4.71 5.55
C GLY A 108 2.76 -5.42 5.09
N LEU A 109 3.96 -4.96 5.50
CA LEU A 109 5.20 -5.70 5.28
C LEU A 109 5.12 -7.09 5.93
N ASN A 110 4.66 -7.15 7.18
CA ASN A 110 4.57 -8.40 7.92
C ASN A 110 3.53 -9.38 7.36
N THR A 111 2.52 -8.91 6.60
CA THR A 111 1.56 -9.81 5.94
C THR A 111 2.26 -10.69 4.91
N ASN A 112 3.03 -10.08 4.00
CA ASN A 112 3.76 -10.79 2.95
C ASN A 112 4.88 -11.68 3.53
N LEU A 113 5.61 -11.20 4.54
CA LEU A 113 6.63 -12.01 5.23
C LEU A 113 6.04 -13.17 6.03
N SER A 114 4.77 -13.09 6.43
CA SER A 114 4.05 -14.14 7.13
C SER A 114 3.49 -15.20 6.19
N ALA A 115 2.87 -14.78 5.09
CA ALA A 115 2.12 -15.68 4.22
C ALA A 115 3.02 -16.38 3.19
N ILE A 116 3.75 -15.62 2.37
CA ILE A 116 4.46 -16.15 1.20
C ILE A 116 5.40 -17.31 1.54
N PRO A 117 6.33 -17.20 2.53
CA PRO A 117 7.31 -18.26 2.79
C PRO A 117 6.72 -19.49 3.47
N LEU A 118 5.44 -19.47 3.87
CA LEU A 118 4.77 -20.61 4.49
C LEU A 118 3.83 -21.35 3.54
N LEU A 119 3.39 -20.69 2.47
CA LEU A 119 2.44 -21.28 1.51
C LEU A 119 3.14 -22.17 0.47
N VAL A 120 4.44 -21.95 0.24
CA VAL A 120 5.26 -22.69 -0.72
C VAL A 120 6.63 -23.06 -0.13
N ASP A 121 7.20 -24.19 -0.54
CA ASP A 121 8.50 -24.69 -0.11
C ASP A 121 9.37 -25.05 -1.34
N LYS A 122 10.51 -25.69 -1.13
CA LYS A 122 11.61 -25.93 -2.08
C LYS A 122 11.20 -26.62 -3.41
N ASP A 123 10.16 -27.43 -3.39
CA ASP A 123 9.70 -28.19 -4.56
C ASP A 123 8.54 -27.48 -5.31
N ASP A 124 8.12 -26.34 -4.79
CA ASP A 124 7.01 -25.55 -5.30
C ASP A 124 7.49 -24.38 -6.16
N VAL A 125 6.55 -23.72 -6.85
CA VAL A 125 6.82 -22.54 -7.68
C VAL A 125 6.01 -21.35 -7.22
N LEU A 126 6.69 -20.19 -7.09
CA LEU A 126 6.13 -18.91 -6.77
C LEU A 126 6.18 -18.00 -8.01
N PHE A 127 5.03 -17.59 -8.52
CA PHE A 127 4.89 -16.64 -9.61
C PHE A 127 4.65 -15.23 -9.04
N THR A 128 5.39 -14.24 -9.52
CA THR A 128 5.33 -12.86 -9.03
C THR A 128 5.39 -11.88 -10.19
N ASP A 129 4.54 -10.85 -10.16
CA ASP A 129 4.62 -9.72 -11.09
C ASP A 129 5.93 -8.96 -10.89
N GLU A 130 6.54 -8.51 -11.99
CA GLU A 130 7.85 -7.81 -11.96
C GLU A 130 7.81 -6.47 -11.21
N LEU A 131 6.65 -5.82 -11.10
CA LEU A 131 6.48 -4.54 -10.40
C LEU A 131 5.88 -4.67 -9.00
N ASN A 132 5.75 -5.89 -8.49
CA ASN A 132 5.26 -6.13 -7.13
C ASN A 132 6.06 -5.35 -6.08
N HIS A 133 5.35 -4.98 -5.01
CA HIS A 133 5.89 -4.24 -3.88
C HIS A 133 7.10 -4.97 -3.24
N ALA A 134 8.05 -4.20 -2.70
CA ALA A 134 9.27 -4.72 -2.06
C ALA A 134 9.00 -5.78 -0.99
N SER A 135 7.90 -5.68 -0.23
CA SER A 135 7.52 -6.67 0.78
C SER A 135 7.17 -8.04 0.19
N ILE A 136 6.56 -8.08 -1.01
CA ILE A 136 6.30 -9.32 -1.75
C ILE A 136 7.63 -9.91 -2.22
N ILE A 137 8.53 -9.07 -2.78
CA ILE A 137 9.87 -9.49 -3.19
C ILE A 137 10.65 -10.08 -2.01
N ASP A 138 10.59 -9.45 -0.83
CA ASP A 138 11.28 -9.94 0.37
C ASP A 138 10.63 -11.21 0.93
N GLY A 139 9.29 -11.31 0.93
CA GLY A 139 8.59 -12.54 1.25
C GLY A 139 8.97 -13.69 0.31
N ALA A 140 9.07 -13.40 -0.99
CA ALA A 140 9.52 -14.35 -2.00
C ALA A 140 10.98 -14.78 -1.81
N ARG A 141 11.86 -13.89 -1.34
CA ARG A 141 13.26 -14.22 -1.00
C ARG A 141 13.39 -15.12 0.23
N LEU A 142 12.48 -14.96 1.19
CA LEU A 142 12.43 -15.83 2.38
C LEU A 142 11.86 -17.21 2.07
N SER A 143 11.11 -17.37 0.99
CA SER A 143 10.65 -18.67 0.50
C SER A 143 11.80 -19.46 -0.08
N LYS A 144 11.70 -20.81 -0.02
CA LYS A 144 12.63 -21.72 -0.68
C LYS A 144 12.15 -22.14 -2.07
N ALA A 145 10.92 -21.76 -2.46
CA ALA A 145 10.33 -22.09 -3.74
C ALA A 145 11.11 -21.47 -4.91
N GLN A 146 11.03 -22.11 -6.08
CA GLN A 146 11.49 -21.52 -7.31
C GLN A 146 10.68 -20.26 -7.60
N ARG A 147 11.36 -19.13 -7.80
CA ARG A 147 10.72 -17.84 -8.15
C ARG A 147 10.69 -17.67 -9.65
N VAL A 148 9.51 -17.41 -10.19
CA VAL A 148 9.25 -17.13 -11.59
C VAL A 148 8.62 -15.73 -11.67
N ILE A 149 9.31 -14.81 -12.34
CA ILE A 149 8.84 -13.42 -12.50
C ILE A 149 8.17 -13.33 -13.87
N TYR A 150 6.94 -12.84 -13.92
CA TYR A 150 6.24 -12.58 -15.16
C TYR A 150 6.18 -11.06 -15.45
N PRO A 151 6.12 -10.67 -16.75
CA PRO A 151 6.02 -9.27 -17.12
C PRO A 151 4.78 -8.61 -16.52
N HIS A 152 4.93 -7.34 -16.16
CA HIS A 152 3.90 -6.58 -15.48
C HIS A 152 2.53 -6.65 -16.17
N ALA A 153 1.52 -7.04 -15.38
CA ALA A 153 0.12 -7.17 -15.78
C ALA A 153 -0.13 -8.09 -17.01
N ASP A 154 0.83 -8.96 -17.37
CA ASP A 154 0.69 -9.89 -18.50
C ASP A 154 0.18 -11.28 -18.05
N ALA A 155 -1.16 -11.42 -17.93
CA ALA A 155 -1.80 -12.68 -17.60
C ALA A 155 -1.55 -13.78 -18.65
N ASN A 156 -1.29 -13.42 -19.94
CA ASN A 156 -0.98 -14.40 -20.97
C ASN A 156 0.43 -14.97 -20.76
N ALA A 157 1.41 -14.14 -20.41
CA ALA A 157 2.73 -14.61 -20.04
C ALA A 157 2.67 -15.49 -18.79
N LEU A 158 1.89 -15.10 -17.77
CA LEU A 158 1.66 -15.92 -16.58
C LEU A 158 1.09 -17.30 -16.94
N GLY A 159 0.09 -17.38 -17.82
CA GLY A 159 -0.50 -18.64 -18.29
C GLY A 159 0.55 -19.56 -18.93
N ARG A 160 1.41 -19.03 -19.81
CA ARG A 160 2.51 -19.82 -20.42
C ARG A 160 3.50 -20.33 -19.39
N LEU A 161 3.86 -19.49 -18.40
CA LEU A 161 4.77 -19.89 -17.33
C LEU A 161 4.15 -20.94 -16.40
N LEU A 162 2.85 -20.89 -16.14
CA LEU A 162 2.11 -21.91 -15.41
C LEU A 162 2.11 -23.24 -16.16
N ASP A 163 1.96 -23.23 -17.50
CA ASP A 163 2.09 -24.40 -18.36
C ASP A 163 3.48 -25.04 -18.29
N GLU A 164 4.54 -24.23 -18.31
CA GLU A 164 5.93 -24.70 -18.20
C GLU A 164 6.21 -25.37 -16.85
N HIS A 165 5.48 -24.98 -15.80
CA HIS A 165 5.63 -25.49 -14.44
C HIS A 165 4.44 -26.33 -13.98
N ARG A 166 3.70 -26.96 -14.92
CA ARG A 166 2.48 -27.74 -14.63
C ARG A 166 2.67 -28.84 -13.59
N ASP A 167 3.86 -29.46 -13.56
CA ASP A 167 4.19 -30.58 -12.70
C ASP A 167 4.62 -30.17 -11.29
N ALA A 168 4.72 -28.86 -10.99
CA ALA A 168 5.04 -28.39 -9.65
C ALA A 168 3.93 -28.77 -8.67
N PRO A 169 4.29 -29.32 -7.48
CA PRO A 169 3.30 -29.80 -6.50
C PRO A 169 2.33 -28.70 -6.06
N ARG A 170 2.86 -27.51 -5.76
CA ARG A 170 2.07 -26.31 -5.45
C ARG A 170 2.57 -25.14 -6.28
N LYS A 171 1.65 -24.31 -6.70
CA LYS A 171 1.87 -23.08 -7.44
C LYS A 171 1.22 -21.95 -6.68
N LEU A 172 1.97 -20.89 -6.36
CA LEU A 172 1.45 -19.68 -5.72
C LEU A 172 1.67 -18.50 -6.65
N ILE A 173 0.61 -17.80 -6.99
CA ILE A 173 0.65 -16.53 -7.71
C ILE A 173 0.47 -15.41 -6.69
N VAL A 174 1.40 -14.45 -6.67
CA VAL A 174 1.30 -13.27 -5.81
C VAL A 174 1.38 -12.00 -6.66
N THR A 175 0.42 -11.11 -6.49
CA THR A 175 0.37 -9.81 -7.17
C THR A 175 -0.09 -8.71 -6.21
N ASP A 176 0.42 -7.48 -6.41
CA ASP A 176 -0.28 -6.30 -5.92
C ASP A 176 -1.65 -6.22 -6.62
N GLY A 177 -2.67 -5.78 -5.92
CA GLY A 177 -3.98 -5.47 -6.51
C GLY A 177 -3.96 -4.14 -7.24
N VAL A 178 -3.35 -3.14 -6.60
CA VAL A 178 -3.11 -1.80 -7.15
C VAL A 178 -1.62 -1.50 -7.05
N PHE A 179 -0.98 -1.25 -8.18
CA PHE A 179 0.45 -0.95 -8.24
C PHE A 179 0.72 0.49 -7.81
N SER A 180 1.46 0.64 -6.74
CA SER A 180 1.58 1.90 -5.99
C SER A 180 2.30 3.03 -6.71
N MET A 181 3.08 2.74 -7.76
CA MET A 181 3.88 3.74 -8.48
C MET A 181 3.16 4.31 -9.69
N ASP A 182 2.29 3.53 -10.31
CA ASP A 182 1.55 3.89 -11.52
C ASP A 182 0.05 4.06 -11.26
N GLY A 183 -0.50 3.40 -10.21
CA GLY A 183 -1.91 3.48 -9.84
C GLY A 183 -2.82 2.67 -10.75
N ASP A 184 -2.28 1.74 -11.49
CA ASP A 184 -2.98 0.78 -12.32
C ASP A 184 -3.41 -0.46 -11.54
N LEU A 185 -4.30 -1.24 -12.12
CA LEU A 185 -4.89 -2.43 -11.52
C LEU A 185 -4.24 -3.69 -12.07
N ALA A 186 -4.05 -4.69 -11.20
CA ALA A 186 -3.77 -6.03 -11.67
C ALA A 186 -4.95 -6.55 -12.52
N PRO A 187 -4.71 -7.25 -13.64
CA PRO A 187 -5.76 -7.93 -14.41
C PRO A 187 -6.27 -9.17 -13.68
N LEU A 188 -6.75 -8.95 -12.43
CA LEU A 188 -7.06 -10.00 -11.47
C LEU A 188 -8.04 -11.06 -12.01
N PRO A 189 -9.09 -10.72 -12.81
CA PRO A 189 -9.96 -11.74 -13.41
C PRO A 189 -9.17 -12.73 -14.29
N ALA A 190 -8.29 -12.25 -15.15
CA ALA A 190 -7.49 -13.11 -16.03
C ALA A 190 -6.43 -13.92 -15.26
N ILE A 191 -5.86 -13.34 -14.19
CA ILE A 191 -4.93 -14.05 -13.30
C ILE A 191 -5.66 -15.20 -12.60
N VAL A 192 -6.87 -14.97 -12.09
CA VAL A 192 -7.69 -15.99 -11.42
C VAL A 192 -8.08 -17.09 -12.40
N GLU A 193 -8.51 -16.76 -13.63
CA GLU A 193 -8.80 -17.76 -14.67
C GLU A 193 -7.59 -18.64 -14.99
N ALA A 194 -6.41 -18.04 -15.13
CA ALA A 194 -5.17 -18.78 -15.35
C ALA A 194 -4.82 -19.68 -14.15
N ALA A 195 -5.02 -19.19 -12.92
CA ALA A 195 -4.77 -19.94 -11.69
C ALA A 195 -5.68 -21.17 -11.58
N GLU A 196 -6.99 -21.00 -11.81
CA GLU A 196 -7.97 -22.08 -11.76
C GLU A 196 -7.67 -23.19 -12.79
N ALA A 197 -7.27 -22.81 -14.02
CA ALA A 197 -6.90 -23.76 -15.06
C ALA A 197 -5.68 -24.63 -14.68
N HIS A 198 -4.82 -24.15 -13.78
CA HIS A 198 -3.57 -24.81 -13.39
C HIS A 198 -3.55 -25.27 -11.93
N GLY A 199 -4.64 -25.13 -11.18
CA GLY A 199 -4.71 -25.44 -9.76
C GLY A 199 -3.71 -24.66 -8.92
N ALA A 200 -3.51 -23.37 -9.25
CA ALA A 200 -2.61 -22.48 -8.53
C ALA A 200 -3.37 -21.68 -7.45
N ILE A 201 -2.70 -21.41 -6.34
CA ILE A 201 -3.18 -20.54 -5.26
C ILE A 201 -3.00 -19.08 -5.70
N VAL A 202 -4.00 -18.22 -5.49
CA VAL A 202 -3.93 -16.79 -5.74
C VAL A 202 -3.88 -16.02 -4.43
N MET A 203 -2.83 -15.22 -4.25
CA MET A 203 -2.68 -14.26 -3.17
C MET A 203 -2.60 -12.85 -3.75
N VAL A 204 -3.43 -11.94 -3.26
CA VAL A 204 -3.41 -10.53 -3.66
C VAL A 204 -3.02 -9.63 -2.48
N ASP A 205 -2.08 -8.72 -2.71
CA ASP A 205 -1.79 -7.61 -1.80
C ASP A 205 -2.66 -6.42 -2.19
N ASP A 206 -3.71 -6.20 -1.42
CA ASP A 206 -4.74 -5.18 -1.67
C ASP A 206 -4.47 -3.88 -0.89
N ALA A 207 -3.24 -3.64 -0.49
CA ALA A 207 -2.87 -2.52 0.37
C ALA A 207 -3.22 -1.13 -0.17
N HIS A 208 -3.40 -0.98 -1.47
CA HIS A 208 -3.85 0.26 -2.13
C HIS A 208 -5.28 0.18 -2.69
N GLY A 209 -5.91 -0.99 -2.68
CA GLY A 209 -7.29 -1.17 -3.12
C GLY A 209 -8.29 -1.12 -1.97
N GLU A 210 -7.93 -1.61 -0.78
CA GLU A 210 -8.80 -1.54 0.38
C GLU A 210 -9.08 -0.09 0.80
N GLY A 211 -10.34 0.20 1.16
CA GLY A 211 -10.82 1.55 1.41
C GLY A 211 -10.93 2.45 0.17
N VAL A 212 -10.56 1.93 -1.02
CA VAL A 212 -10.53 2.67 -2.29
C VAL A 212 -11.43 2.03 -3.35
N LEU A 213 -11.32 0.72 -3.53
CA LEU A 213 -12.02 -0.07 -4.53
C LEU A 213 -13.15 -0.90 -3.92
N GLY A 214 -14.06 -1.34 -4.75
CA GLY A 214 -15.15 -2.23 -4.37
C GLY A 214 -16.23 -1.54 -3.53
N ARG A 215 -17.29 -2.26 -3.24
CA ARG A 215 -18.43 -1.76 -2.49
C ARG A 215 -18.03 -1.51 -1.03
N GLY A 216 -18.17 -0.27 -0.56
CA GLY A 216 -17.79 0.12 0.78
C GLY A 216 -16.28 -0.02 1.05
N GLY A 217 -15.44 0.00 0.00
CA GLY A 217 -13.99 -0.08 0.15
C GLY A 217 -13.45 -1.48 0.45
N ARG A 218 -14.17 -2.54 0.09
CA ARG A 218 -13.76 -3.94 0.33
C ARG A 218 -12.57 -4.39 -0.51
N GLY A 219 -12.11 -3.55 -1.43
CA GLY A 219 -10.89 -3.77 -2.18
C GLY A 219 -11.10 -4.40 -3.56
N ILE A 220 -10.00 -4.85 -4.16
CA ILE A 220 -9.96 -5.27 -5.56
C ILE A 220 -10.75 -6.56 -5.83
N VAL A 221 -10.82 -7.47 -4.86
CA VAL A 221 -11.57 -8.73 -5.01
C VAL A 221 -13.07 -8.45 -5.12
N ASP A 222 -13.61 -7.55 -4.27
CA ASP A 222 -15.00 -7.10 -4.36
C ASP A 222 -15.23 -6.27 -5.64
N HIS A 223 -14.26 -5.45 -6.04
CA HIS A 223 -14.34 -4.62 -7.26
C HIS A 223 -14.60 -5.47 -8.52
N PHE A 224 -13.93 -6.61 -8.63
CA PHE A 224 -14.11 -7.53 -9.75
C PHE A 224 -15.10 -8.67 -9.49
N GLY A 225 -15.73 -8.72 -8.30
CA GLY A 225 -16.70 -9.76 -7.95
C GLY A 225 -16.07 -11.16 -7.83
N LEU A 226 -14.83 -11.26 -7.38
CA LEU A 226 -14.04 -12.49 -7.33
C LEU A 226 -14.02 -13.16 -5.94
N HIS A 227 -14.99 -12.85 -5.07
CA HIS A 227 -15.11 -13.51 -3.78
C HIS A 227 -15.18 -15.04 -3.92
N GLY A 228 -14.37 -15.74 -3.12
CA GLY A 228 -14.24 -17.20 -3.14
C GLY A 228 -13.40 -17.76 -4.31
N ARG A 229 -12.86 -16.88 -5.18
CA ARG A 229 -11.95 -17.27 -6.27
C ARG A 229 -10.51 -16.78 -6.06
N VAL A 230 -10.30 -15.82 -5.18
CA VAL A 230 -8.99 -15.44 -4.66
C VAL A 230 -8.84 -16.12 -3.30
N ASP A 231 -7.74 -16.83 -3.09
CA ASP A 231 -7.55 -17.65 -1.90
C ASP A 231 -7.12 -16.83 -0.69
N ILE A 232 -6.26 -15.81 -0.90
CA ILE A 232 -5.68 -15.03 0.18
C ILE A 232 -5.65 -13.55 -0.21
N GLU A 233 -6.19 -12.74 0.67
CA GLU A 233 -6.15 -11.28 0.58
C GLU A 233 -5.26 -10.73 1.70
N CYS A 234 -4.20 -10.01 1.35
CA CYS A 234 -3.40 -9.25 2.29
C CYS A 234 -3.75 -7.77 2.20
N GLY A 235 -3.72 -7.09 3.34
CA GLY A 235 -3.99 -5.67 3.39
C GLY A 235 -3.18 -4.95 4.45
N THR A 236 -3.26 -3.62 4.46
CA THR A 236 -2.63 -2.78 5.46
C THR A 236 -3.60 -1.78 6.06
N MET A 237 -3.57 -1.62 7.36
CA MET A 237 -4.36 -0.60 8.06
C MET A 237 -3.67 0.77 8.09
N SER A 238 -2.48 0.90 7.47
CA SER A 238 -1.67 2.12 7.51
C SER A 238 -1.92 3.12 6.37
N LYS A 239 -2.88 2.85 5.50
CA LYS A 239 -3.23 3.72 4.37
C LYS A 239 -4.67 4.25 4.49
N ALA A 240 -5.64 3.65 3.82
CA ALA A 240 -7.03 4.12 3.86
C ALA A 240 -7.66 4.07 5.27
N PHE A 241 -7.31 3.08 6.07
CA PHE A 241 -7.76 3.00 7.48
C PHE A 241 -7.11 4.04 8.39
N GLY A 242 -6.00 4.66 7.98
CA GLY A 242 -5.35 5.76 8.71
C GLY A 242 -4.64 5.39 10.01
N VAL A 243 -4.40 4.10 10.29
CA VAL A 243 -3.79 3.59 11.53
C VAL A 243 -2.48 2.87 11.20
N MET A 244 -2.00 2.01 12.06
CA MET A 244 -0.90 1.09 11.82
C MET A 244 -1.37 -0.35 11.93
N GLY A 245 -0.86 -1.23 11.06
CA GLY A 245 -1.18 -2.65 11.08
C GLY A 245 -1.25 -3.26 9.69
N GLY A 246 -1.47 -4.55 9.65
CA GLY A 246 -1.75 -5.32 8.46
C GLY A 246 -2.62 -6.53 8.81
N TYR A 247 -3.19 -7.16 7.80
CA TYR A 247 -3.96 -8.39 7.99
C TYR A 247 -3.84 -9.32 6.79
N ILE A 248 -4.09 -10.59 7.05
CA ILE A 248 -4.19 -11.66 6.06
C ILE A 248 -5.58 -12.27 6.24
N ALA A 249 -6.35 -12.33 5.17
CA ALA A 249 -7.71 -12.87 5.17
C ALA A 249 -7.82 -14.01 4.16
N GLY A 250 -8.58 -15.06 4.48
CA GLY A 250 -8.74 -16.23 3.63
C GLY A 250 -9.42 -17.41 4.32
N PRO A 251 -9.19 -18.65 3.85
CA PRO A 251 -9.77 -19.85 4.43
C PRO A 251 -9.32 -20.07 5.89
N ALA A 252 -10.23 -20.54 6.74
CA ALA A 252 -9.99 -20.66 8.18
C ALA A 252 -8.77 -21.56 8.51
N ASN A 253 -8.59 -22.66 7.80
CA ASN A 253 -7.47 -23.57 7.99
C ASN A 253 -6.12 -22.94 7.59
N VAL A 254 -6.10 -22.10 6.56
CA VAL A 254 -4.89 -21.36 6.16
C VAL A 254 -4.54 -20.34 7.23
N ILE A 255 -5.51 -19.56 7.69
CA ILE A 255 -5.30 -18.56 8.75
C ILE A 255 -4.84 -19.24 10.05
N GLU A 256 -5.41 -20.38 10.41
CA GLU A 256 -4.94 -21.15 11.56
C GLU A 256 -3.50 -21.65 11.38
N TYR A 257 -3.15 -22.16 10.20
CA TYR A 257 -1.78 -22.55 9.88
C TYR A 257 -0.79 -21.39 10.02
N LEU A 258 -1.13 -20.21 9.49
CA LEU A 258 -0.31 -19.01 9.64
C LEU A 258 -0.17 -18.60 11.11
N ARG A 259 -1.24 -18.67 11.90
CA ARG A 259 -1.21 -18.40 13.34
C ARG A 259 -0.22 -19.29 14.10
N GLN A 260 -0.06 -20.54 13.67
CA GLN A 260 0.86 -21.50 14.27
C GLN A 260 2.32 -21.40 13.79
N ARG A 261 2.55 -20.78 12.61
CA ARG A 261 3.85 -20.88 11.95
C ARG A 261 4.48 -19.54 11.55
N ALA A 262 3.69 -18.47 11.39
CA ALA A 262 4.19 -17.21 10.90
C ALA A 262 5.12 -16.52 11.91
N ARG A 263 6.39 -16.41 11.59
CA ARG A 263 7.39 -15.81 12.48
C ARG A 263 7.09 -14.35 12.86
N PRO A 264 6.62 -13.47 11.94
CA PRO A 264 6.23 -12.11 12.33
C PRO A 264 5.08 -12.07 13.35
N PHE A 265 4.17 -13.03 13.31
CA PHE A 265 3.09 -13.17 14.29
C PHE A 265 3.59 -13.75 15.62
N LEU A 266 4.41 -14.79 15.58
CA LEU A 266 4.85 -15.54 16.77
C LEU A 266 5.92 -14.81 17.59
N PHE A 267 6.80 -14.04 16.94
CA PHE A 267 8.03 -13.51 17.55
C PHE A 267 8.12 -11.98 17.55
N SER A 268 7.07 -11.27 17.12
CA SER A 268 6.94 -9.82 17.28
C SER A 268 5.83 -9.50 18.27
N SER A 269 6.00 -8.44 19.07
CA SER A 269 4.95 -7.97 20.00
C SER A 269 3.64 -7.73 19.24
N ALA A 270 2.51 -7.99 19.88
CA ALA A 270 1.21 -7.72 19.30
C ALA A 270 1.04 -6.22 18.96
N ALA A 271 0.10 -5.92 18.07
CA ALA A 271 -0.30 -4.53 17.81
C ALA A 271 -0.84 -3.91 19.11
N THR A 272 -0.65 -2.60 19.27
CA THR A 272 -1.04 -1.92 20.52
C THR A 272 -2.56 -1.79 20.64
N PRO A 273 -3.12 -1.81 21.87
CA PRO A 273 -4.56 -1.64 22.06
C PRO A 273 -5.14 -0.39 21.38
N PRO A 274 -4.51 0.80 21.45
CA PRO A 274 -5.01 1.99 20.76
C PRO A 274 -5.03 1.84 19.23
N ASP A 275 -4.02 1.21 18.62
CA ASP A 275 -4.02 0.97 17.19
C ASP A 275 -5.15 0.00 16.79
N VAL A 276 -5.33 -1.09 17.54
CA VAL A 276 -6.37 -2.09 17.24
C VAL A 276 -7.77 -1.47 17.37
N ALA A 277 -8.01 -0.67 18.42
CA ALA A 277 -9.30 0.01 18.61
C ALA A 277 -9.57 1.07 17.54
N ALA A 278 -8.55 1.81 17.11
CA ALA A 278 -8.67 2.74 16.00
C ALA A 278 -8.97 2.02 14.67
N CYS A 279 -8.36 0.86 14.41
CA CYS A 279 -8.68 0.03 13.25
C CYS A 279 -10.14 -0.46 13.26
N LEU A 280 -10.65 -0.89 14.42
CA LEU A 280 -12.07 -1.26 14.59
C LEU A 280 -12.99 -0.09 14.23
N ALA A 281 -12.69 1.10 14.74
CA ALA A 281 -13.46 2.32 14.43
C ALA A 281 -13.37 2.69 12.93
N ALA A 282 -12.26 2.42 12.26
CA ALA A 282 -12.14 2.62 10.81
C ALA A 282 -13.01 1.65 10.02
N VAL A 283 -13.08 0.37 10.42
CA VAL A 283 -13.99 -0.62 9.82
C VAL A 283 -15.45 -0.17 9.99
N ASP A 284 -15.82 0.28 11.20
CA ASP A 284 -17.17 0.81 11.45
C ASP A 284 -17.53 1.95 10.49
N LEU A 285 -16.61 2.92 10.31
CA LEU A 285 -16.83 4.04 9.40
C LEU A 285 -17.06 3.61 7.96
N LEU A 286 -16.32 2.62 7.48
CA LEU A 286 -16.45 2.09 6.11
C LEU A 286 -17.75 1.29 5.93
N GLU A 287 -18.20 0.58 6.96
CA GLU A 287 -19.48 -0.15 6.91
C GLU A 287 -20.68 0.78 7.02
N GLU A 288 -20.56 1.91 7.73
CA GLU A 288 -21.62 2.89 7.88
C GLU A 288 -21.87 3.72 6.62
N SER A 289 -20.81 4.06 5.85
CA SER A 289 -20.93 4.99 4.73
C SER A 289 -19.76 4.93 3.76
N ASP A 290 -20.07 4.97 2.47
CA ASP A 290 -19.11 5.12 1.36
C ASP A 290 -18.86 6.60 0.96
N ALA A 291 -19.38 7.56 1.73
CA ALA A 291 -19.28 8.99 1.38
C ALA A 291 -17.83 9.45 1.19
N ARG A 292 -16.89 9.00 2.04
CA ARG A 292 -15.46 9.33 1.91
C ARG A 292 -14.85 8.71 0.66
N ILE A 293 -15.25 7.50 0.30
CA ILE A 293 -14.79 6.82 -0.92
C ILE A 293 -15.27 7.59 -2.15
N ARG A 294 -16.55 7.96 -2.19
CA ARG A 294 -17.08 8.80 -3.29
C ARG A 294 -16.36 10.15 -3.39
N GLN A 295 -16.08 10.81 -2.25
CA GLN A 295 -15.33 12.06 -2.23
C GLN A 295 -13.91 11.87 -2.76
N LEU A 296 -13.21 10.79 -2.36
CA LEU A 296 -11.90 10.44 -2.87
C LEU A 296 -11.87 10.31 -4.39
N TRP A 297 -12.83 9.57 -4.94
CA TRP A 297 -12.93 9.36 -6.39
C TRP A 297 -13.33 10.63 -7.15
N SER A 298 -14.21 11.45 -6.58
CA SER A 298 -14.55 12.77 -7.13
C SER A 298 -13.33 13.68 -7.18
N ASN A 299 -12.56 13.73 -6.09
CA ASN A 299 -11.31 14.48 -6.01
C ASN A 299 -10.28 14.01 -7.04
N ALA A 300 -10.13 12.69 -7.18
CA ALA A 300 -9.20 12.10 -8.15
C ALA A 300 -9.60 12.43 -9.59
N ALA A 301 -10.87 12.28 -9.94
CA ALA A 301 -11.37 12.60 -11.27
C ALA A 301 -11.17 14.09 -11.62
N SER A 302 -11.54 15.00 -10.71
CA SER A 302 -11.39 16.44 -10.89
C SER A 302 -9.93 16.85 -11.05
N PHE A 303 -9.05 16.34 -10.17
CA PHE A 303 -7.61 16.64 -10.23
C PHE A 303 -6.98 16.13 -11.53
N LYS A 304 -7.23 14.87 -11.89
CA LYS A 304 -6.71 14.27 -13.15
C LYS A 304 -7.17 15.05 -14.39
N ALA A 305 -8.46 15.40 -14.46
CA ALA A 305 -8.99 16.18 -15.57
C ALA A 305 -8.30 17.53 -15.70
N SER A 306 -8.10 18.25 -14.56
CA SER A 306 -7.42 19.54 -14.54
C SER A 306 -5.95 19.41 -14.97
N MET A 307 -5.23 18.41 -14.46
CA MET A 307 -3.82 18.19 -14.80
C MET A 307 -3.63 17.79 -16.27
N ALA A 308 -4.48 16.91 -16.79
CA ALA A 308 -4.47 16.55 -18.20
C ALA A 308 -4.79 17.77 -19.10
N GLY A 309 -5.75 18.60 -18.69
CA GLY A 309 -6.09 19.86 -19.38
C GLY A 309 -4.92 20.87 -19.44
N LEU A 310 -4.01 20.81 -18.47
CA LEU A 310 -2.76 21.59 -18.46
C LEU A 310 -1.65 20.99 -19.32
N GLY A 311 -1.81 19.78 -19.81
CA GLY A 311 -0.82 19.08 -20.64
C GLY A 311 0.14 18.17 -19.87
N PHE A 312 -0.12 17.86 -18.60
CA PHE A 312 0.69 16.87 -17.88
C PHE A 312 0.38 15.44 -18.31
N ASP A 313 1.42 14.62 -18.44
CA ASP A 313 1.31 13.18 -18.63
C ASP A 313 1.07 12.51 -17.24
N LEU A 314 -0.05 11.78 -17.11
CA LEU A 314 -0.47 11.11 -15.88
C LEU A 314 -0.31 9.59 -15.95
N GLY A 315 0.38 9.07 -16.96
CA GLY A 315 0.57 7.63 -17.15
C GLY A 315 -0.75 6.89 -17.37
N ILE A 316 -0.82 5.67 -16.84
CA ILE A 316 -1.94 4.73 -17.05
C ILE A 316 -2.87 4.60 -15.82
N SER A 317 -2.79 5.52 -14.87
CA SER A 317 -3.46 5.38 -13.58
C SER A 317 -4.97 5.26 -13.68
N GLU A 318 -5.50 4.23 -13.05
CA GLU A 318 -6.93 3.91 -12.94
C GLU A 318 -7.50 4.23 -11.55
N THR A 319 -6.67 4.64 -10.57
CA THR A 319 -7.03 4.84 -9.16
C THR A 319 -6.76 6.28 -8.69
N PRO A 320 -7.08 6.64 -7.44
CA PRO A 320 -6.72 7.94 -6.87
C PRO A 320 -5.22 8.22 -6.76
N ILE A 321 -4.34 7.25 -6.97
CA ILE A 321 -2.91 7.49 -7.17
C ILE A 321 -2.75 8.19 -8.52
N THR A 322 -2.08 9.35 -8.54
CA THR A 322 -1.92 10.13 -9.77
C THR A 322 -0.43 10.40 -10.00
N PRO A 323 0.25 9.60 -10.82
CA PRO A 323 1.62 9.91 -11.22
C PRO A 323 1.62 11.12 -12.16
N VAL A 324 2.55 12.05 -11.95
CA VAL A 324 2.86 13.12 -12.90
C VAL A 324 4.22 12.78 -13.49
N MET A 325 4.23 12.32 -14.74
CA MET A 325 5.40 11.77 -15.40
C MET A 325 6.36 12.91 -15.79
N LEU A 326 7.63 12.81 -15.38
CA LEU A 326 8.63 13.86 -15.59
C LEU A 326 9.89 13.35 -16.31
N GLY A 327 9.98 12.03 -16.53
CA GLY A 327 11.08 11.38 -17.25
C GLY A 327 12.37 11.32 -16.45
N GLU A 328 13.12 12.43 -16.36
CA GLU A 328 14.41 12.46 -15.70
C GLU A 328 14.32 12.73 -14.19
N ALA A 329 15.20 12.09 -13.43
CA ALA A 329 15.24 12.21 -11.99
C ALA A 329 15.51 13.66 -11.54
N GLU A 330 16.41 14.37 -12.21
CA GLU A 330 16.75 15.76 -11.89
C GLU A 330 15.52 16.69 -12.04
N THR A 331 14.76 16.51 -13.12
CA THR A 331 13.51 17.25 -13.35
C THR A 331 12.51 16.97 -12.25
N ALA A 332 12.32 15.71 -11.87
CA ALA A 332 11.37 15.32 -10.80
C ALA A 332 11.75 15.89 -9.44
N TRP A 333 13.04 15.85 -9.07
CA TRP A 333 13.53 16.44 -7.81
C TRP A 333 13.41 17.96 -7.80
N SER A 334 13.74 18.62 -8.92
CA SER A 334 13.59 20.07 -9.07
C SER A 334 12.11 20.49 -8.96
N PHE A 335 11.23 19.75 -9.62
CA PHE A 335 9.79 20.00 -9.58
C PHE A 335 9.23 19.84 -8.16
N SER A 336 9.56 18.75 -7.47
CA SER A 336 9.17 18.52 -6.07
C SER A 336 9.62 19.65 -5.14
N LYS A 337 10.86 20.13 -5.31
CA LYS A 337 11.43 21.22 -4.51
C LYS A 337 10.70 22.56 -4.77
N GLU A 338 10.39 22.86 -6.02
CA GLU A 338 9.66 24.09 -6.38
C GLU A 338 8.21 24.02 -5.90
N LEU A 339 7.52 22.88 -6.02
CA LEU A 339 6.17 22.69 -5.45
C LEU A 339 6.16 22.93 -3.94
N PHE A 340 7.16 22.43 -3.23
CA PHE A 340 7.26 22.67 -1.78
C PHE A 340 7.40 24.18 -1.47
N ARG A 341 8.10 24.94 -2.30
CA ARG A 341 8.19 26.41 -2.18
C ARG A 341 6.86 27.09 -2.45
N GLU A 342 6.05 26.54 -3.37
CA GLU A 342 4.70 27.00 -3.65
C GLU A 342 3.66 26.56 -2.60
N GLY A 343 4.08 25.83 -1.55
CA GLY A 343 3.19 25.37 -0.48
C GLY A 343 2.49 24.03 -0.76
N VAL A 344 2.98 23.24 -1.71
CA VAL A 344 2.47 21.89 -2.02
C VAL A 344 3.56 20.86 -1.79
N PHE A 345 3.25 19.85 -0.98
CA PHE A 345 4.16 18.73 -0.69
C PHE A 345 3.82 17.53 -1.55
N ALA A 346 4.57 17.32 -2.62
CA ALA A 346 4.55 16.14 -3.48
C ALA A 346 5.97 15.64 -3.72
N THR A 347 6.21 14.35 -3.48
CA THR A 347 7.56 13.77 -3.49
C THR A 347 7.87 13.15 -4.85
N ALA A 348 9.08 13.40 -5.33
CA ALA A 348 9.63 12.76 -6.51
C ALA A 348 9.94 11.28 -6.23
N ILE A 349 9.62 10.43 -7.19
CA ILE A 349 9.99 9.00 -7.24
C ILE A 349 10.87 8.81 -8.47
N ALA A 350 12.07 8.27 -8.26
CA ALA A 350 13.05 8.02 -9.31
C ALA A 350 13.72 6.66 -9.09
N PHE A 351 14.68 6.32 -9.96
CA PHE A 351 15.51 5.12 -9.77
C PHE A 351 16.14 5.12 -8.37
N PRO A 352 16.21 3.96 -7.66
CA PRO A 352 15.88 2.60 -8.12
C PRO A 352 14.41 2.18 -7.95
N THR A 353 13.55 3.03 -7.39
CA THR A 353 12.14 2.69 -7.13
C THR A 353 11.33 2.53 -8.42
N VAL A 354 11.68 3.32 -9.44
CA VAL A 354 11.13 3.21 -10.80
C VAL A 354 12.29 3.17 -11.82
N PRO A 355 12.09 2.64 -13.03
CA PRO A 355 13.13 2.59 -14.05
C PRO A 355 13.71 3.98 -14.40
N ARG A 356 14.95 4.02 -14.91
CA ARG A 356 15.56 5.26 -15.44
C ARG A 356 14.72 5.82 -16.60
N GLY A 357 14.59 7.15 -16.67
CA GLY A 357 13.73 7.82 -17.64
C GLY A 357 12.23 7.74 -17.33
N LYS A 358 11.84 7.19 -16.17
CA LYS A 358 10.45 7.05 -15.70
C LYS A 358 10.21 7.75 -14.35
N ALA A 359 11.03 8.76 -14.03
CA ALA A 359 10.84 9.53 -12.82
C ALA A 359 9.52 10.32 -12.87
N ARG A 360 8.89 10.47 -11.73
CA ARG A 360 7.55 11.06 -11.56
C ARG A 360 7.38 11.72 -10.21
N LEU A 361 6.39 12.60 -10.07
CA LEU A 361 5.80 12.88 -8.77
C LEU A 361 4.63 11.92 -8.56
N ARG A 362 4.62 11.21 -7.43
CA ARG A 362 3.46 10.39 -7.06
C ARG A 362 2.51 11.21 -6.20
N VAL A 363 1.48 11.75 -6.84
CA VAL A 363 0.46 12.53 -6.18
C VAL A 363 -0.60 11.60 -5.61
N MET A 364 -0.88 11.75 -4.32
CA MET A 364 -1.86 10.97 -3.58
C MET A 364 -3.07 11.84 -3.25
N LEU A 365 -4.22 11.52 -3.84
CA LEU A 365 -5.46 12.21 -3.51
C LEU A 365 -6.05 11.63 -2.22
N SER A 366 -6.76 12.48 -1.48
CA SER A 366 -7.44 12.13 -0.24
C SER A 366 -8.86 12.68 -0.24
N ALA A 367 -9.76 11.97 0.43
CA ALA A 367 -11.11 12.47 0.71
C ALA A 367 -11.10 13.74 1.60
N ALA A 368 -10.00 13.97 2.32
CA ALA A 368 -9.82 15.17 3.14
C ALA A 368 -9.49 16.44 2.33
N HIS A 369 -9.10 16.32 1.06
CA HIS A 369 -8.87 17.48 0.22
C HIS A 369 -10.21 18.14 -0.17
N SER A 370 -10.34 19.42 0.08
CA SER A 370 -11.45 20.23 -0.44
C SER A 370 -11.20 20.62 -1.90
N GLU A 371 -12.25 21.06 -2.59
CA GLU A 371 -12.12 21.63 -3.95
C GLU A 371 -11.15 22.81 -4.00
N LYS A 372 -11.12 23.62 -2.94
CA LYS A 372 -10.17 24.74 -2.83
C LYS A 372 -8.72 24.24 -2.70
N ASP A 373 -8.49 23.17 -1.96
CA ASP A 373 -7.17 22.57 -1.83
C ASP A 373 -6.69 22.03 -3.18
N LEU A 374 -7.57 21.36 -3.93
CA LEU A 374 -7.24 20.85 -5.26
C LEU A 374 -6.95 21.99 -6.24
N ALA A 375 -7.69 23.08 -6.19
CA ALA A 375 -7.41 24.26 -7.00
C ALA A 375 -6.03 24.86 -6.68
N VAL A 376 -5.67 24.98 -5.39
CA VAL A 376 -4.33 25.43 -4.96
C VAL A 376 -3.24 24.50 -5.50
N ALA A 377 -3.45 23.18 -5.45
CA ALA A 377 -2.50 22.21 -6.00
C ALA A 377 -2.33 22.39 -7.51
N VAL A 378 -3.44 22.39 -8.27
CA VAL A 378 -3.42 22.54 -9.74
C VAL A 378 -2.72 23.82 -10.17
N ASP A 379 -3.00 24.94 -9.51
CA ASP A 379 -2.35 26.23 -9.78
C ASP A 379 -0.84 26.18 -9.50
N ALA A 380 -0.42 25.54 -8.42
CA ALA A 380 0.99 25.36 -8.10
C ALA A 380 1.70 24.50 -9.15
N PHE A 381 1.09 23.35 -9.53
CA PHE A 381 1.60 22.50 -10.61
C PHE A 381 1.71 23.24 -11.93
N ALA A 382 0.72 24.05 -12.30
CA ALA A 382 0.75 24.85 -13.53
C ALA A 382 1.90 25.86 -13.53
N ARG A 383 2.08 26.62 -12.44
CA ARG A 383 3.18 27.59 -12.32
C ARG A 383 4.55 26.92 -12.38
N VAL A 384 4.74 25.83 -11.64
CA VAL A 384 6.01 25.09 -11.62
C VAL A 384 6.26 24.41 -12.95
N GLY A 385 5.23 23.79 -13.55
CA GLY A 385 5.32 23.11 -14.84
C GLY A 385 5.79 24.05 -15.95
N ARG A 386 5.20 25.25 -16.05
CA ARG A 386 5.64 26.28 -17.02
C ARG A 386 7.05 26.78 -16.74
N ARG A 387 7.37 27.05 -15.48
CA ARG A 387 8.71 27.54 -15.06
C ARG A 387 9.82 26.57 -15.42
N LEU A 388 9.55 25.27 -15.32
CA LEU A 388 10.51 24.21 -15.62
C LEU A 388 10.40 23.68 -17.07
N GLY A 389 9.51 24.24 -17.90
CA GLY A 389 9.32 23.82 -19.28
C GLY A 389 8.75 22.40 -19.47
N VAL A 390 8.02 21.91 -18.46
CA VAL A 390 7.34 20.60 -18.51
C VAL A 390 6.02 20.69 -19.27
N ILE A 391 5.35 21.83 -19.16
CA ILE A 391 4.14 22.19 -19.92
C ILE A 391 4.26 23.58 -20.51
N SER A 392 3.42 23.87 -21.50
CA SER A 392 3.39 25.17 -22.22
C SER A 392 2.76 26.30 -21.40
#